data_06d726cd3aa579403721579a9c012af1
#
_entry.id   06d726cd3aa579403721579a9c012af1
#
_cell.length_a   1.000
_cell.length_b   1.000
_cell.length_c   1.000
_cell.angle_alpha   90.00
_cell.angle_beta   90.00
_cell.angle_gamma   90.00
#
_symmetry.space_group_name_H-M   'P 1'
#
loop_
_entity.id
_entity.type
_entity.pdbx_description
1 polymer ?
#
loop_
_entity_poly.entity_id
_entity_poly.type
_entity_poly.pdbx_seq_one_letter_code
_entity_poly.pdbx_strand_id
1 'polypeptide(L)'
;MIRINKNESPLRPLTEAQLTSIIHHASFNFYPDEEYERFKAGYARYYNLSPDQIIAGNGSDELIQKLMLIMPEGPALALNPDFFMYQAYADQVHRPIAFVNADNDLTFNLENILSRIETVQPAFFIMSNPHNPSGKQYNL
;
A
#
# COMPACT_ATOMS: atom_id res chain seq x y z
N MET A 1 -13.52 24.75 0.82
CA MET A 1 -12.49 24.33 -0.19
C MET A 1 -12.60 22.83 -0.37
N ILE A 2 -12.79 22.35 -1.60
CA ILE A 2 -12.82 20.91 -1.91
C ILE A 2 -11.39 20.46 -2.14
N ARG A 3 -10.90 19.49 -1.35
CA ARG A 3 -9.57 18.90 -1.51
C ARG A 3 -9.66 17.71 -2.46
N ILE A 4 -8.90 17.73 -3.54
CA ILE A 4 -8.88 16.66 -4.56
C ILE A 4 -7.47 16.04 -4.74
N ASN A 5 -6.49 16.52 -3.96
CA ASN A 5 -5.07 16.17 -4.13
C ASN A 5 -4.57 15.11 -3.15
N LYS A 6 -5.46 14.54 -2.32
CA LYS A 6 -5.10 13.57 -1.28
C LYS A 6 -5.79 12.23 -1.43
N ASN A 7 -6.62 12.08 -2.46
CA ASN A 7 -7.43 10.88 -2.69
C ASN A 7 -8.27 10.44 -1.47
N GLU A 8 -8.75 11.43 -0.71
CA GLU A 8 -9.54 11.22 0.51
C GLU A 8 -10.99 10.87 0.17
N SER A 9 -11.58 9.94 0.91
CA SER A 9 -13.02 9.67 0.80
C SER A 9 -13.81 10.87 1.36
N PRO A 10 -14.81 11.39 0.62
CA PRO A 10 -15.69 12.43 1.13
C PRO A 10 -16.72 11.89 2.14
N LEU A 11 -16.86 10.58 2.25
CA LEU A 11 -17.82 9.92 3.12
C LEU A 11 -17.18 9.59 4.47
N ARG A 12 -17.92 9.86 5.55
CA ARG A 12 -17.54 9.39 6.88
C ARG A 12 -17.88 7.90 6.98
N PRO A 13 -16.92 7.01 7.24
CA PRO A 13 -17.17 5.57 7.29
C PRO A 13 -18.00 5.13 8.50
N LEU A 14 -18.03 5.94 9.55
CA LEU A 14 -18.70 5.64 10.82
C LEU A 14 -19.61 6.79 11.24
N THR A 15 -20.75 6.44 11.84
CA THR A 15 -21.61 7.40 12.50
C THR A 15 -21.00 7.88 13.81
N GLU A 16 -21.46 9.01 14.34
CA GLU A 16 -21.02 9.54 15.65
C GLU A 16 -21.26 8.54 16.80
N ALA A 17 -22.42 7.87 16.80
CA ALA A 17 -22.74 6.85 17.79
C ALA A 17 -21.76 5.66 17.74
N GLN A 18 -21.39 5.20 16.56
CA GLN A 18 -20.40 4.15 16.38
C GLN A 18 -19.02 4.57 16.88
N LEU A 19 -18.59 5.80 16.57
CA LEU A 19 -17.31 6.34 17.07
C LEU A 19 -17.31 6.45 18.58
N THR A 20 -18.38 6.96 19.18
CA THR A 20 -18.53 7.06 20.64
C THR A 20 -18.44 5.69 21.29
N SER A 21 -19.14 4.70 20.73
CA SER A 21 -19.08 3.33 21.22
C SER A 21 -17.66 2.75 21.18
N ILE A 22 -16.94 2.96 20.08
CA ILE A 22 -15.55 2.49 19.93
C ILE A 22 -14.65 3.13 21.00
N ILE A 23 -14.76 4.46 21.18
CA ILE A 23 -13.93 5.20 22.15
C ILE A 23 -14.19 4.70 23.58
N HIS A 24 -15.44 4.45 23.95
CA HIS A 24 -15.78 3.94 25.28
C HIS A 24 -15.22 2.54 25.58
N HIS A 25 -15.01 1.72 24.54
CA HIS A 25 -14.48 0.36 24.70
C HIS A 25 -12.97 0.26 24.44
N ALA A 26 -12.34 1.36 24.01
CA ALA A 26 -10.91 1.37 23.71
C ALA A 26 -10.08 1.61 24.98
N SER A 27 -9.06 0.82 25.17
CA SER A 27 -8.11 0.93 26.28
C SER A 27 -6.80 1.55 25.78
N PHE A 28 -6.78 2.87 25.64
CA PHE A 28 -5.65 3.62 25.08
C PHE A 28 -4.37 3.58 25.92
N ASN A 29 -4.45 3.14 27.16
CA ASN A 29 -3.35 3.05 28.11
C ASN A 29 -2.69 1.67 28.16
N PHE A 30 -3.19 0.71 27.39
CA PHE A 30 -2.60 -0.61 27.27
C PHE A 30 -1.91 -0.77 25.92
N TYR A 31 -0.94 -1.66 25.87
CA TYR A 31 -0.43 -2.13 24.58
C TYR A 31 -1.54 -2.83 23.80
N PRO A 32 -1.54 -2.76 22.47
CA PRO A 32 -2.51 -3.47 21.67
C PRO A 32 -2.39 -4.99 21.87
N ASP A 33 -3.48 -5.69 21.62
CA ASP A 33 -3.48 -7.16 21.59
C ASP A 33 -2.39 -7.66 20.64
N GLU A 34 -1.85 -8.82 20.96
CA GLU A 34 -0.80 -9.44 20.17
C GLU A 34 -1.21 -9.51 18.70
N GLU A 35 -0.42 -8.88 17.83
CA GLU A 35 -0.51 -8.95 16.37
C GLU A 35 -1.87 -8.60 15.73
N TYR A 36 -2.73 -7.82 16.39
CA TYR A 36 -4.04 -7.43 15.84
C TYR A 36 -4.98 -8.61 15.53
N GLU A 37 -4.96 -9.68 16.32
CA GLU A 37 -5.68 -10.93 16.06
C GLU A 37 -7.17 -10.73 15.74
N ARG A 38 -7.87 -9.93 16.54
CA ARG A 38 -9.31 -9.67 16.33
C ARG A 38 -9.59 -8.98 15.01
N PHE A 39 -8.73 -8.03 14.62
CA PHE A 39 -8.83 -7.35 13.33
C PHE A 39 -8.56 -8.32 12.19
N LYS A 40 -7.46 -9.07 12.24
CA LYS A 40 -7.09 -10.06 11.23
C LYS A 40 -8.20 -11.11 11.04
N ALA A 41 -8.76 -11.65 12.12
CA ALA A 41 -9.84 -12.62 12.06
C ALA A 41 -11.12 -12.04 11.42
N GLY A 42 -11.47 -10.80 11.76
CA GLY A 42 -12.61 -10.10 11.16
C GLY A 42 -12.43 -9.83 9.67
N TYR A 43 -11.27 -9.35 9.28
CA TYR A 43 -10.90 -9.06 7.90
C TYR A 43 -10.82 -10.34 7.05
N ALA A 44 -10.17 -11.37 7.57
CA ALA A 44 -10.07 -12.68 6.93
C ALA A 44 -11.44 -13.27 6.63
N ARG A 45 -12.34 -13.25 7.61
CA ARG A 45 -13.72 -13.73 7.42
C ARG A 45 -14.47 -12.96 6.33
N TYR A 46 -14.29 -11.63 6.27
CA TYR A 46 -14.95 -10.80 5.27
C TYR A 46 -14.48 -11.09 3.83
N TYR A 47 -13.18 -11.36 3.66
CA TYR A 47 -12.58 -11.63 2.34
C TYR A 47 -12.36 -13.11 2.03
N ASN A 48 -12.84 -14.03 2.88
CA ASN A 48 -12.65 -15.48 2.75
C ASN A 48 -11.17 -15.88 2.66
N LEU A 49 -10.36 -15.31 3.55
CA LEU A 49 -8.93 -15.56 3.70
C LEU A 49 -8.63 -16.25 5.03
N SER A 50 -7.40 -16.73 5.21
CA SER A 50 -6.88 -17.13 6.53
C SER A 50 -6.27 -15.92 7.26
N PRO A 51 -6.39 -15.79 8.60
CA PRO A 51 -5.79 -14.70 9.36
C PRO A 51 -4.27 -14.55 9.17
N ASP A 52 -3.56 -15.65 8.93
CA ASP A 52 -2.12 -15.68 8.68
C ASP A 52 -1.72 -15.13 7.30
N GLN A 53 -2.68 -14.95 6.40
CA GLN A 53 -2.48 -14.25 5.14
C GLN A 53 -2.60 -12.72 5.26
N ILE A 54 -2.84 -12.21 6.48
CA ILE A 54 -3.12 -10.79 6.72
C ILE A 54 -2.05 -10.18 7.60
N ILE A 55 -1.48 -9.10 7.11
CA ILE A 55 -0.59 -8.22 7.88
C ILE A 55 -1.35 -6.92 8.14
N ALA A 56 -1.40 -6.49 9.39
CA ALA A 56 -2.03 -5.24 9.81
C ALA A 56 -0.98 -4.18 10.15
N GLY A 57 -1.33 -2.93 9.91
CA GLY A 57 -0.48 -1.78 10.24
C GLY A 57 -1.30 -0.49 10.30
N ASN A 58 -0.67 0.61 10.67
CA ASN A 58 -1.30 1.94 10.72
C ASN A 58 -1.29 2.59 9.33
N GLY A 59 -2.16 2.09 8.46
CA GLY A 59 -2.25 2.51 7.07
C GLY A 59 -1.24 1.82 6.16
N SER A 60 -1.39 2.05 4.86
CA SER A 60 -0.52 1.47 3.83
C SER A 60 0.92 1.96 3.92
N ASP A 61 1.14 3.18 4.41
CA ASP A 61 2.47 3.77 4.51
C ASP A 61 3.39 2.96 5.42
N GLU A 62 2.91 2.54 6.59
CA GLU A 62 3.67 1.67 7.49
C GLU A 62 4.00 0.32 6.84
N LEU A 63 3.03 -0.26 6.13
CA LEU A 63 3.23 -1.55 5.47
C LEU A 63 4.22 -1.46 4.30
N ILE A 64 4.14 -0.40 3.48
CA ILE A 64 5.07 -0.17 2.38
C ILE A 64 6.49 0.06 2.92
N GLN A 65 6.63 0.84 3.99
CA GLN A 65 7.92 1.07 4.64
C GLN A 65 8.52 -0.24 5.18
N LYS A 66 7.70 -1.08 5.81
CA LYS A 66 8.14 -2.42 6.25
C LYS A 66 8.55 -3.30 5.07
N LEU A 67 7.81 -3.29 3.96
CA LEU A 67 8.20 -4.03 2.76
C LEU A 67 9.56 -3.58 2.24
N MET A 68 9.83 -2.26 2.18
CA MET A 68 11.14 -1.75 1.77
C MET A 68 12.29 -2.27 2.64
N LEU A 69 12.03 -2.58 3.92
CA LEU A 69 13.02 -3.10 4.85
C LEU A 69 13.22 -4.62 4.73
N ILE A 70 12.13 -5.38 4.65
CA ILE A 70 12.18 -6.85 4.83
C ILE A 70 12.33 -7.65 3.53
N MET A 71 12.02 -7.02 2.38
CA MET A 71 12.20 -7.69 1.09
C MET A 71 13.68 -7.99 0.84
N PRO A 72 14.00 -9.05 0.07
CA PRO A 72 15.37 -9.45 -0.21
C PRO A 72 16.25 -8.28 -0.66
N GLU A 73 17.56 -8.38 -0.44
CA GLU A 73 18.50 -7.38 -0.93
C GLU A 73 18.41 -7.21 -2.45
N GLY A 74 18.55 -5.97 -2.90
CA GLY A 74 18.47 -5.61 -4.31
C GLY A 74 17.55 -4.41 -4.56
N PRO A 75 17.48 -3.94 -5.80
CA PRO A 75 16.66 -2.80 -6.16
C PRO A 75 15.17 -3.14 -6.11
N ALA A 76 14.34 -2.17 -5.74
CA ALA A 76 12.92 -2.19 -6.03
C ALA A 76 12.66 -1.70 -7.45
N LEU A 77 11.56 -2.14 -8.08
CA LEU A 77 11.04 -1.58 -9.31
C LEU A 77 9.64 -1.04 -9.06
N ALA A 78 9.32 0.14 -9.56
CA ALA A 78 8.00 0.74 -9.47
C ALA A 78 7.60 1.39 -10.80
N LEU A 79 6.34 1.80 -10.90
CA LEU A 79 5.86 2.61 -12.03
C LEU A 79 6.12 4.10 -11.78
N ASN A 80 6.20 4.90 -12.84
CA ASN A 80 6.33 6.35 -12.76
C ASN A 80 5.47 7.03 -13.84
N PRO A 81 4.48 7.87 -13.47
CA PRO A 81 4.09 8.19 -12.09
C PRO A 81 3.37 7.04 -11.39
N ASP A 82 3.50 6.95 -10.09
CA ASP A 82 2.73 6.11 -9.18
C ASP A 82 2.73 6.80 -7.79
N PHE A 83 2.46 6.08 -6.72
CA PHE A 83 2.47 6.64 -5.37
C PHE A 83 3.88 7.11 -5.00
N PHE A 84 4.06 8.43 -4.92
CA PHE A 84 5.37 9.07 -4.78
C PHE A 84 6.14 8.65 -3.52
N MET A 85 5.44 8.11 -2.51
CA MET A 85 6.07 7.66 -1.27
C MET A 85 6.94 6.42 -1.44
N TYR A 86 6.81 5.66 -2.54
CA TYR A 86 7.70 4.53 -2.80
C TYR A 86 9.16 4.95 -2.83
N GLN A 87 9.47 6.05 -3.53
CA GLN A 87 10.82 6.62 -3.54
C GLN A 87 11.26 7.05 -2.14
N ALA A 88 10.40 7.79 -1.42
CA ALA A 88 10.74 8.29 -0.09
C ALA A 88 11.05 7.17 0.91
N TYR A 89 10.29 6.07 0.87
CA TYR A 89 10.55 4.92 1.75
C TYR A 89 11.77 4.11 1.32
N ALA A 90 12.04 3.99 0.03
CA ALA A 90 13.26 3.38 -0.46
C ALA A 90 14.50 4.18 -0.01
N ASP A 91 14.46 5.51 -0.10
CA ASP A 91 15.55 6.40 0.34
C ASP A 91 15.82 6.27 1.84
N GLN A 92 14.78 6.16 2.67
CA GLN A 92 14.93 5.99 4.13
C GLN A 92 15.73 4.75 4.52
N VAL A 93 15.68 3.70 3.72
CA VAL A 93 16.37 2.44 3.97
C VAL A 93 17.55 2.22 3.02
N HIS A 94 17.93 3.26 2.28
CA HIS A 94 19.01 3.22 1.28
C HIS A 94 18.84 2.13 0.22
N ARG A 95 17.61 1.76 -0.10
CA ARG A 95 17.29 0.79 -1.14
C ARG A 95 17.27 1.46 -2.52
N PRO A 96 18.05 0.99 -3.48
CA PRO A 96 17.91 1.46 -4.85
C PRO A 96 16.50 1.20 -5.38
N ILE A 97 15.90 2.18 -6.07
CA ILE A 97 14.63 2.02 -6.75
C ILE A 97 14.77 2.46 -8.21
N ALA A 98 14.28 1.64 -9.10
CA ALA A 98 14.19 1.91 -10.52
C ALA A 98 12.74 2.09 -10.93
N PHE A 99 12.51 2.72 -12.08
CA PHE A 99 11.16 3.02 -12.55
C PHE A 99 10.95 2.54 -13.98
N VAL A 100 9.69 2.19 -14.28
CA VAL A 100 9.12 2.09 -15.63
C VAL A 100 8.30 3.35 -15.86
N ASN A 101 8.66 4.14 -16.85
CA ASN A 101 7.91 5.36 -17.15
C ASN A 101 6.66 5.04 -17.95
N ALA A 102 5.58 5.75 -17.64
CA ALA A 102 4.34 5.67 -18.39
C ALA A 102 4.49 6.28 -19.80
N ASP A 103 3.63 5.83 -20.68
CA ASP A 103 3.38 6.50 -21.95
C ASP A 103 2.59 7.81 -21.74
N ASN A 104 2.37 8.59 -22.80
CA ASN A 104 1.76 9.93 -22.71
C ASN A 104 0.34 9.96 -22.12
N ASP A 105 -0.37 8.85 -22.17
CA ASP A 105 -1.73 8.70 -21.66
C ASP A 105 -1.78 8.05 -20.26
N LEU A 106 -0.65 7.99 -19.55
CA LEU A 106 -0.48 7.33 -18.27
C LEU A 106 -0.82 5.82 -18.32
N THR A 107 -0.50 5.18 -19.44
CA THR A 107 -0.51 3.71 -19.56
C THR A 107 0.88 3.14 -19.40
N PHE A 108 0.94 1.87 -19.08
CA PHE A 108 2.17 1.11 -18.99
C PHE A 108 2.05 -0.11 -19.90
N ASN A 109 2.97 -0.21 -20.84
CA ASN A 109 3.05 -1.37 -21.71
C ASN A 109 3.71 -2.53 -20.95
N LEU A 110 3.08 -3.71 -21.01
CA LEU A 110 3.60 -4.90 -20.33
C LEU A 110 5.01 -5.28 -20.82
N GLU A 111 5.27 -5.14 -22.12
CA GLU A 111 6.59 -5.44 -22.67
C GLU A 111 7.68 -4.53 -22.08
N ASN A 112 7.37 -3.24 -21.86
CA ASN A 112 8.28 -2.30 -21.23
C ASN A 112 8.54 -2.67 -19.77
N ILE A 113 7.49 -3.12 -19.04
CA ILE A 113 7.63 -3.60 -17.67
C ILE A 113 8.53 -4.83 -17.63
N LEU A 114 8.28 -5.83 -18.47
CA LEU A 114 9.05 -7.07 -18.52
C LEU A 114 10.51 -6.81 -18.89
N SER A 115 10.77 -6.01 -19.94
CA SER A 115 12.11 -5.61 -20.33
C SER A 115 12.85 -4.89 -19.21
N ARG A 116 12.14 -4.05 -18.45
CA ARG A 116 12.75 -3.36 -17.31
C ARG A 116 13.06 -4.31 -16.17
N ILE A 117 12.20 -5.30 -15.89
CA ILE A 117 12.46 -6.37 -14.93
C ILE A 117 13.72 -7.15 -15.33
N GLU A 118 13.85 -7.54 -16.59
CA GLU A 118 15.03 -8.25 -17.10
C GLU A 118 16.32 -7.44 -16.97
N THR A 119 16.25 -6.13 -17.20
CA THR A 119 17.42 -5.25 -17.15
C THR A 119 17.84 -4.93 -15.71
N VAL A 120 16.87 -4.65 -14.83
CA VAL A 120 17.12 -4.21 -13.44
C VAL A 120 17.33 -5.39 -12.51
N GLN A 121 16.74 -6.54 -12.82
CA GLN A 121 16.71 -7.72 -11.93
C GLN A 121 16.26 -7.33 -10.51
N PRO A 122 15.06 -6.72 -10.35
CA PRO A 122 14.65 -6.20 -9.06
C PRO A 122 14.36 -7.32 -8.07
N ALA A 123 14.60 -7.04 -6.79
CA ALA A 123 14.21 -7.93 -5.70
C ALA A 123 12.68 -8.05 -5.59
N PHE A 124 11.96 -6.98 -5.94
CA PHE A 124 10.51 -6.97 -6.05
C PHE A 124 10.01 -5.82 -6.94
N PHE A 125 8.79 -5.98 -7.42
CA PHE A 125 8.03 -4.95 -8.14
C PHE A 125 6.85 -4.49 -7.29
N ILE A 126 6.66 -3.17 -7.18
CA ILE A 126 5.55 -2.57 -6.45
C ILE A 126 4.78 -1.61 -7.35
N MET A 127 3.46 -1.72 -7.32
CA MET A 127 2.57 -0.82 -8.05
C MET A 127 1.24 -0.65 -7.33
N SER A 128 0.57 0.47 -7.56
CA SER A 128 -0.83 0.64 -7.14
C SER A 128 -1.78 0.04 -8.17
N ASN A 129 -2.83 -0.67 -7.70
CA ASN A 129 -3.91 -1.17 -8.55
C ASN A 129 -5.26 -1.12 -7.80
N PRO A 130 -6.21 -0.26 -8.17
CA PRO A 130 -6.17 0.70 -9.28
C PRO A 130 -4.99 1.67 -9.22
N HIS A 131 -4.45 2.03 -10.39
CA HIS A 131 -3.25 2.84 -10.48
C HIS A 131 -3.47 4.29 -10.04
N ASN A 132 -2.61 4.78 -9.17
CA ASN A 132 -2.55 6.18 -8.75
C ASN A 132 -1.43 6.90 -9.53
N PRO A 133 -1.69 7.98 -10.33
CA PRO A 133 -2.89 8.81 -10.26
C PRO A 133 -3.94 8.56 -11.35
N SER A 134 -3.73 7.62 -12.30
CA SER A 134 -4.59 7.51 -13.48
C SER A 134 -5.96 6.89 -13.22
N GLY A 135 -6.12 6.14 -12.12
CA GLY A 135 -7.34 5.37 -11.82
C GLY A 135 -7.53 4.14 -12.71
N LYS A 136 -6.58 3.86 -13.61
CA LYS A 136 -6.63 2.66 -14.47
C LYS A 136 -6.50 1.40 -13.62
N GLN A 137 -7.25 0.38 -13.99
CA GLN A 137 -7.18 -0.94 -13.35
C GLN A 137 -6.52 -1.93 -14.31
N TYR A 138 -5.56 -2.67 -13.79
CA TYR A 138 -4.89 -3.74 -14.50
C TYR A 138 -5.44 -5.08 -14.03
N ASN A 139 -5.78 -5.95 -14.99
CA ASN A 139 -6.17 -7.33 -14.70
C ASN A 139 -4.90 -8.13 -14.41
N LEU A 140 -4.84 -8.67 -13.21
CA LEU A 140 -3.74 -9.51 -12.73
C LEU A 140 -4.06 -10.99 -12.95
#